data_8e3fda7e14e3ca685dedbc885c81ac32
#
_entry.id   8e3fda7e14e3ca685dedbc885c81ac32
#
_cell.length_a   1.000
_cell.length_b   1.000
_cell.length_c   1.000
_cell.angle_alpha   90.00
_cell.angle_beta   90.00
_cell.angle_gamma   90.00
#
_symmetry.space_group_name_H-M   'P 1'
#
loop_
_entity.id
_entity.type
_entity.pdbx_description
1 polymer ?
#
loop_
_entity_poly.entity_id
_entity_poly.type
_entity_poly.pdbx_seq_one_letter_code
_entity_poly.pdbx_strand_id
1 'polypeptide(L)'
;MPPVPFYHDKKLFSGSIAVNAHSMYWVTFTLTPSMQKIRVTGHFQTYGGRQNDIQAVICSDEDFINFRNGHQAQVVYDSGKTTVGDINTTIPDGGGKYVLAFNNSFSMLSGKTVNGEVTLGYEILGQP
;
A
#
# COMPACT_ATOMS: atom_id res chain seq x y z
N MET A 1 -26.64 -18.65 18.29
CA MET A 1 -25.68 -17.57 18.58
C MET A 1 -25.27 -16.88 17.28
N PRO A 2 -25.28 -15.56 17.24
CA PRO A 2 -24.78 -14.89 16.06
C PRO A 2 -23.28 -15.13 15.89
N PRO A 3 -22.78 -15.12 14.65
CA PRO A 3 -21.34 -15.24 14.40
C PRO A 3 -20.57 -14.14 15.09
N VAL A 4 -19.37 -14.48 15.59
CA VAL A 4 -18.48 -13.54 16.24
C VAL A 4 -17.39 -13.13 15.24
N PRO A 5 -16.97 -11.86 15.19
CA PRO A 5 -15.87 -11.48 14.32
C PRO A 5 -14.53 -11.94 14.90
N PHE A 6 -13.67 -12.44 14.01
CA PHE A 6 -12.29 -12.79 14.33
C PHE A 6 -11.36 -11.88 13.53
N TYR A 7 -10.43 -11.26 14.23
CA TYR A 7 -9.45 -10.36 13.63
C TYR A 7 -8.30 -11.14 13.03
N HIS A 8 -7.86 -10.71 11.83
CA HIS A 8 -6.70 -11.25 11.13
C HIS A 8 -5.81 -10.12 10.68
N ASP A 9 -4.51 -10.37 10.59
CA ASP A 9 -3.61 -9.42 9.98
C ASP A 9 -2.56 -10.13 9.12
N LYS A 10 -1.96 -9.37 8.20
CA LYS A 10 -0.95 -9.86 7.29
C LYS A 10 0.01 -8.73 6.94
N LYS A 11 1.30 -8.99 7.00
CA LYS A 11 2.29 -8.02 6.54
C LYS A 11 2.27 -7.92 5.03
N LEU A 12 2.06 -6.72 4.51
CA LEU A 12 2.18 -6.42 3.09
C LEU A 12 3.61 -6.05 2.73
N PHE A 13 4.30 -5.38 3.65
CA PHE A 13 5.67 -4.93 3.47
C PHE A 13 6.34 -4.85 4.82
N SER A 14 7.59 -5.31 4.89
CA SER A 14 8.39 -5.23 6.12
C SER A 14 9.87 -5.25 5.75
N GLY A 15 10.65 -4.33 6.33
CA GLY A 15 12.08 -4.24 6.12
C GLY A 15 12.47 -3.09 5.21
N SER A 16 13.46 -3.32 4.35
CA SER A 16 14.02 -2.31 3.47
C SER A 16 14.02 -2.80 2.02
N ILE A 17 13.67 -1.90 1.10
CA ILE A 17 13.75 -2.18 -0.34
C ILE A 17 14.39 -1.00 -1.05
N ALA A 18 15.03 -1.30 -2.18
CA ALA A 18 15.55 -0.28 -3.09
C ALA A 18 14.53 -0.04 -4.20
N VAL A 19 14.25 1.22 -4.48
CA VAL A 19 13.38 1.63 -5.59
C VAL A 19 14.21 2.48 -6.53
N ASN A 20 14.50 1.96 -7.72
CA ASN A 20 15.36 2.64 -8.69
C ASN A 20 14.72 3.93 -9.19
N ALA A 21 15.57 4.83 -9.71
CA ALA A 21 15.07 6.02 -10.41
C ALA A 21 14.16 5.60 -11.56
N HIS A 22 13.12 6.40 -11.84
CA HIS A 22 12.10 6.13 -12.86
C HIS A 22 11.30 4.85 -12.65
N SER A 23 11.29 4.31 -11.43
CA SER A 23 10.71 3.00 -11.16
C SER A 23 9.72 3.06 -10.00
N MET A 24 9.01 1.96 -9.82
CA MET A 24 8.13 1.71 -8.69
C MET A 24 8.39 0.32 -8.16
N TYR A 25 8.21 0.15 -6.86
CA TYR A 25 8.11 -1.16 -6.23
C TYR A 25 6.69 -1.34 -5.76
N TRP A 26 6.11 -2.50 -6.01
CA TRP A 26 4.74 -2.76 -5.53
C TRP A 26 4.54 -4.20 -5.12
N VAL A 27 3.57 -4.40 -4.24
CA VAL A 27 3.07 -5.70 -3.84
C VAL A 27 1.58 -5.74 -4.11
N THR A 28 1.09 -6.91 -4.52
CA THR A 28 -0.34 -7.12 -4.71
C THR A 28 -0.90 -7.93 -3.55
N PHE A 29 -2.16 -7.67 -3.22
CA PHE A 29 -2.85 -8.46 -2.21
C PHE A 29 -4.31 -8.62 -2.62
N THR A 30 -4.89 -9.74 -2.21
CA THR A 30 -6.25 -10.09 -2.61
C THR A 30 -7.15 -10.07 -1.40
N LEU A 31 -8.30 -9.40 -1.54
CA LEU A 31 -9.34 -9.33 -0.53
C LEU A 31 -10.48 -10.22 -0.96
N THR A 32 -11.01 -11.02 -0.04
CA THR A 32 -12.18 -11.86 -0.31
C THR A 32 -13.45 -11.12 0.11
N PRO A 33 -14.63 -11.48 -0.45
CA PRO A 33 -15.88 -10.86 -0.03
C PRO A 33 -16.23 -11.09 1.44
N SER A 34 -15.66 -12.11 2.08
CA SER A 34 -15.91 -12.39 3.49
C SER A 34 -15.14 -11.46 4.45
N MET A 35 -14.15 -10.75 3.94
CA MET A 35 -13.38 -9.79 4.75
C MET A 35 -14.18 -8.51 4.96
N GLN A 36 -14.18 -8.01 6.20
CA GLN A 36 -14.84 -6.77 6.54
C GLN A 36 -13.98 -5.96 7.49
N LYS A 37 -14.30 -4.68 7.66
CA LYS A 37 -13.51 -3.73 8.46
C LYS A 37 -12.05 -3.76 8.05
N ILE A 38 -11.82 -3.66 6.77
CA ILE A 38 -10.50 -3.79 6.17
C ILE A 38 -9.73 -2.49 6.36
N ARG A 39 -8.52 -2.60 6.90
CA ARG A 39 -7.68 -1.44 7.19
C ARG A 39 -6.24 -1.76 6.83
N VAL A 40 -5.56 -0.76 6.26
CA VAL A 40 -4.13 -0.84 6.03
C VAL A 40 -3.46 0.19 6.93
N THR A 41 -2.50 -0.25 7.74
CA THR A 41 -1.78 0.61 8.67
C THR A 41 -0.28 0.36 8.55
N GLY A 42 0.51 1.37 8.84
CA GLY A 42 1.94 1.22 8.83
C GLY A 42 2.67 2.54 8.80
N HIS A 43 3.98 2.44 8.66
CA HIS A 43 4.85 3.60 8.53
C HIS A 43 6.03 3.27 7.66
N PHE A 44 6.63 4.29 7.06
CA PHE A 44 7.82 4.12 6.24
C PHE A 44 8.70 5.37 6.30
N GLN A 45 9.98 5.17 6.05
CA GLN A 45 10.97 6.22 5.89
C GLN A 45 11.75 5.97 4.62
N THR A 46 12.17 7.05 3.96
CA THR A 46 12.87 6.99 2.68
C THR A 46 14.24 7.65 2.81
N TYR A 47 15.23 7.01 2.22
CA TYR A 47 16.61 7.48 2.20
C TYR A 47 17.15 7.44 0.78
N GLY A 48 18.12 8.26 0.51
CA GLY A 48 18.87 8.24 -0.75
C GLY A 48 18.54 9.40 -1.65
N GLY A 49 19.52 9.74 -2.52
CA GLY A 49 19.38 10.83 -3.45
C GLY A 49 19.45 12.21 -2.80
N ARG A 50 19.20 13.22 -3.60
CA ARG A 50 19.18 14.61 -3.15
C ARG A 50 17.94 14.94 -2.35
N GLN A 51 16.82 14.33 -2.74
CA GLN A 51 15.54 14.45 -2.05
C GLN A 51 15.14 13.06 -1.64
N ASN A 52 14.97 12.86 -0.36
CA ASN A 52 14.67 11.54 0.21
C ASN A 52 13.17 11.28 0.20
N ASP A 53 12.48 11.60 -0.89
CA ASP A 53 11.04 11.45 -0.94
C ASP A 53 10.60 10.32 -1.87
N ILE A 54 9.46 9.76 -1.53
CA ILE A 54 8.79 8.71 -2.27
C ILE A 54 7.29 8.96 -2.15
N GLN A 55 6.51 8.34 -3.01
CA GLN A 55 5.07 8.40 -2.93
C GLN A 55 4.53 7.00 -2.69
N ALA A 56 3.79 6.81 -1.61
CA ALA A 56 3.12 5.55 -1.32
C ALA A 56 1.66 5.66 -1.73
N VAL A 57 1.18 4.67 -2.49
CA VAL A 57 -0.18 4.65 -3.04
C VAL A 57 -0.80 3.29 -2.81
N ILE A 58 -2.09 3.27 -2.46
CA ILE A 58 -2.88 2.04 -2.36
C ILE A 58 -4.11 2.22 -3.23
N CYS A 59 -4.33 1.28 -4.14
CA CYS A 59 -5.47 1.32 -5.05
C CYS A 59 -5.81 -0.08 -5.55
N SER A 60 -6.93 -0.21 -6.26
CA SER A 60 -7.26 -1.45 -6.96
C SER A 60 -6.24 -1.73 -8.06
N ASP A 61 -6.15 -2.98 -8.50
CA ASP A 61 -5.22 -3.34 -9.58
C ASP A 61 -5.58 -2.64 -10.90
N GLU A 62 -6.87 -2.40 -11.16
CA GLU A 62 -7.31 -1.65 -12.34
C GLU A 62 -6.83 -0.21 -12.28
N ASP A 63 -7.03 0.46 -11.14
CA ASP A 63 -6.56 1.82 -10.96
C ASP A 63 -5.04 1.90 -10.98
N PHE A 64 -4.35 0.86 -10.53
CA PHE A 64 -2.90 0.84 -10.56
C PHE A 64 -2.35 0.84 -11.98
N ILE A 65 -3.00 0.16 -12.92
CA ILE A 65 -2.61 0.20 -14.33
C ILE A 65 -2.68 1.63 -14.85
N ASN A 66 -3.76 2.34 -14.53
CA ASN A 66 -3.90 3.75 -14.91
C ASN A 66 -2.84 4.63 -14.24
N PHE A 67 -2.59 4.41 -12.96
CA PHE A 67 -1.59 5.16 -12.21
C PHE A 67 -0.19 4.99 -12.82
N ARG A 68 0.20 3.75 -13.14
CA ARG A 68 1.50 3.46 -13.74
C ARG A 68 1.68 4.14 -15.10
N ASN A 69 0.60 4.27 -15.85
CA ASN A 69 0.62 4.83 -17.20
C ASN A 69 0.41 6.35 -17.23
N GLY A 70 0.39 6.98 -16.05
CA GLY A 70 0.21 8.41 -15.95
C GLY A 70 -1.22 8.89 -16.21
N HIS A 71 -2.18 7.98 -16.21
CA HIS A 71 -3.59 8.30 -16.38
C HIS A 71 -4.24 8.56 -15.04
N GLN A 72 -5.42 9.15 -15.06
CA GLN A 72 -6.18 9.40 -13.85
C GLN A 72 -6.60 8.09 -13.20
N ALA A 73 -6.38 7.98 -11.89
CA ALA A 73 -6.67 6.79 -11.11
C ALA A 73 -7.31 7.19 -9.79
N GLN A 74 -8.25 6.37 -9.33
CA GLN A 74 -8.81 6.51 -7.99
C GLN A 74 -7.98 5.70 -7.02
N VAL A 75 -7.63 6.30 -5.89
CA VAL A 75 -6.81 5.63 -4.88
C VAL A 75 -7.49 5.70 -3.53
N VAL A 76 -7.25 4.69 -2.67
CA VAL A 76 -7.73 4.72 -1.29
C VAL A 76 -6.75 5.41 -0.37
N TYR A 77 -5.50 5.51 -0.79
CA TYR A 77 -4.46 6.21 -0.04
C TYR A 77 -3.39 6.75 -0.99
N ASP A 78 -2.95 7.97 -0.72
CA ASP A 78 -1.85 8.62 -1.44
C ASP A 78 -1.10 9.49 -0.44
N SER A 79 0.15 9.15 -0.18
CA SER A 79 0.97 9.93 0.76
C SER A 79 1.42 11.27 0.21
N GLY A 80 1.30 11.46 -1.11
CA GLY A 80 2.07 12.52 -1.76
C GLY A 80 3.55 12.19 -1.70
N LYS A 81 4.38 13.06 -2.21
CA LYS A 81 5.84 12.91 -2.10
C LYS A 81 6.25 13.26 -0.68
N THR A 82 6.85 12.30 0.02
CA THR A 82 7.22 12.46 1.42
C THR A 82 8.43 11.60 1.78
N THR A 83 9.19 12.05 2.76
CA THR A 83 10.34 11.32 3.30
C THR A 83 9.90 10.31 4.36
N VAL A 84 8.85 10.63 5.11
CA VAL A 84 8.29 9.80 6.17
C VAL A 84 6.78 9.79 5.99
N GLY A 85 6.17 8.62 6.08
CA GLY A 85 4.73 8.51 5.97
C GLY A 85 4.14 7.54 6.97
N ASP A 86 2.94 7.88 7.42
CA ASP A 86 2.10 7.00 8.23
C ASP A 86 0.88 6.64 7.41
N ILE A 87 0.62 5.34 7.31
CA ILE A 87 -0.53 4.83 6.56
C ILE A 87 -1.59 4.42 7.56
N ASN A 88 -2.80 4.92 7.36
CA ASN A 88 -3.98 4.52 8.14
C ASN A 88 -5.19 4.77 7.28
N THR A 89 -5.60 3.75 6.54
CA THR A 89 -6.71 3.88 5.60
C THR A 89 -7.59 2.64 5.64
N THR A 90 -8.84 2.81 5.22
CA THR A 90 -9.79 1.70 5.11
C THR A 90 -10.02 1.37 3.64
N ILE A 91 -10.35 0.10 3.38
CA ILE A 91 -10.71 -0.36 2.05
C ILE A 91 -12.16 -0.83 2.11
N PRO A 92 -13.00 -0.46 1.13
CA PRO A 92 -14.39 -0.91 1.11
C PRO A 92 -14.52 -2.43 1.08
N ASP A 93 -15.57 -2.96 1.70
CA ASP A 93 -15.92 -4.37 1.62
C ASP A 93 -16.28 -4.75 0.18
N GLY A 94 -16.21 -6.04 -0.11
CA GLY A 94 -16.62 -6.54 -1.42
C GLY A 94 -15.58 -7.37 -2.13
N GLY A 95 -14.37 -7.38 -1.62
CA GLY A 95 -13.28 -8.14 -2.21
C GLY A 95 -12.59 -7.43 -3.37
N GLY A 96 -11.62 -8.11 -3.97
CA GLY A 96 -10.89 -7.60 -5.11
C GLY A 96 -9.39 -7.64 -4.91
N LYS A 97 -8.66 -7.38 -5.97
CA LYS A 97 -7.20 -7.32 -5.95
C LYS A 97 -6.76 -5.87 -5.83
N TYR A 98 -5.83 -5.63 -4.92
CA TYR A 98 -5.31 -4.31 -4.60
C TYR A 98 -3.78 -4.30 -4.67
N VAL A 99 -3.23 -3.10 -4.73
CA VAL A 99 -1.78 -2.87 -4.84
C VAL A 99 -1.36 -1.82 -3.82
N LEU A 100 -0.26 -2.11 -3.13
CA LEU A 100 0.52 -1.12 -2.37
C LEU A 100 1.77 -0.82 -3.19
N ALA A 101 1.96 0.42 -3.58
CA ALA A 101 3.08 0.83 -4.41
C ALA A 101 3.90 1.94 -3.75
N PHE A 102 5.23 1.83 -3.89
CA PHE A 102 6.16 2.91 -3.56
C PHE A 102 6.70 3.44 -4.89
N ASN A 103 6.33 4.67 -5.20
CA ASN A 103 6.60 5.28 -6.50
C ASN A 103 7.79 6.23 -6.44
N ASN A 104 8.79 5.95 -7.26
CA ASN A 104 9.96 6.80 -7.48
C ASN A 104 10.09 7.19 -8.96
N SER A 105 9.00 7.10 -9.72
CA SER A 105 9.02 7.36 -11.17
C SER A 105 9.33 8.82 -11.50
N PHE A 106 9.10 9.72 -10.55
CA PHE A 106 9.38 11.16 -10.71
C PHE A 106 10.87 11.49 -10.54
N SER A 107 11.69 10.57 -10.03
CA SER A 107 13.11 10.82 -9.81
C SER A 107 13.90 10.44 -11.05
N MET A 108 14.68 11.39 -11.56
CA MET A 108 15.44 11.19 -12.80
C MET A 108 16.74 10.43 -12.58
N LEU A 109 17.42 10.67 -11.45
CA LEU A 109 18.78 10.21 -11.26
C LEU A 109 19.00 9.40 -9.99
N SER A 110 18.07 9.45 -9.04
CA SER A 110 18.31 8.93 -7.71
C SER A 110 17.41 7.75 -7.38
N GLY A 111 18.01 6.63 -7.06
CA GLY A 111 17.31 5.54 -6.38
C GLY A 111 17.02 5.93 -4.93
N LYS A 112 16.05 5.27 -4.35
CA LYS A 112 15.65 5.48 -2.95
C LYS A 112 15.65 4.14 -2.22
N THR A 113 15.87 4.21 -0.91
CA THR A 113 15.67 3.07 -0.02
C THR A 113 14.48 3.36 0.86
N VAL A 114 13.50 2.46 0.87
CA VAL A 114 12.31 2.57 1.71
C VAL A 114 12.42 1.54 2.82
N ASN A 115 12.27 1.99 4.06
CA ASN A 115 12.31 1.15 5.25
C ASN A 115 11.03 1.35 6.05
N GLY A 116 10.39 0.27 6.44
CA GLY A 116 9.18 0.36 7.23
C GLY A 116 8.41 -0.94 7.33
N GLU A 117 7.15 -0.79 7.72
CA GLU A 117 6.20 -1.89 7.83
C GLU A 117 4.82 -1.41 7.43
N VAL A 118 4.11 -2.26 6.68
CA VAL A 118 2.71 -2.01 6.31
C VAL A 118 1.93 -3.31 6.52
N THR A 119 0.82 -3.22 7.25
CA THR A 119 0.01 -4.37 7.66
C THR A 119 -1.43 -4.21 7.16
N LEU A 120 -1.96 -5.29 6.63
CA LEU A 120 -3.37 -5.42 6.28
C LEU A 120 -4.10 -6.06 7.47
N GLY A 121 -5.14 -5.43 7.96
CA GLY A 121 -5.99 -5.97 9.02
C GLY A 121 -7.43 -6.10 8.55
N TYR A 122 -8.13 -7.12 9.01
CA TYR A 122 -9.53 -7.33 8.65
C TYR A 122 -10.19 -8.28 9.63
N GLU A 123 -11.52 -8.36 9.56
CA GLU A 123 -12.30 -9.31 10.35
C GLU A 123 -13.04 -10.26 9.43
N ILE A 124 -13.23 -11.49 9.90
CA ILE A 124 -14.08 -12.48 9.24
C ILE A 124 -15.04 -13.03 10.31
N LEU A 125 -16.32 -13.04 10.00
CA LEU A 125 -17.32 -13.55 10.93
C LEU A 125 -17.25 -15.07 11.03
N GLY A 126 -17.18 -15.57 12.28
CA GLY A 126 -17.26 -16.98 12.56
C GLY A 126 -16.03 -17.79 12.20
N GLN A 127 -14.90 -17.16 11.84
CA GLN A 127 -13.66 -17.85 11.48
C GLN A 127 -12.47 -17.28 12.23
N PRO A 128 -11.84 -18.06 13.11
CA PRO A 128 -10.62 -17.65 13.80
C PRO A 128 -9.43 -17.46 12.87
#